data_1b68dc5b50f5cbd08e4566628a5bca3f
#
_entry.id   1b68dc5b50f5cbd08e4566628a5bca3f
#
_cell.length_a   1.000
_cell.length_b   1.000
_cell.length_c   1.000
_cell.angle_alpha   90.00
_cell.angle_beta   90.00
_cell.angle_gamma   90.00
#
_symmetry.space_group_name_H-M   'P 1'
#
loop_
_entity.id
_entity.type
_entity.pdbx_description
1 polymer ?
#
loop_
_entity_poly.entity_id
_entity_poly.type
_entity_poly.pdbx_seq_one_letter_code
_entity_poly.pdbx_strand_id
1 'polypeptide(L)'
;MGILNRRSIGIVSIALFALALFASPAAAAKKTFQDSDDAKEANEPAKFLPDYDKLTKGKDADWVYFPDGSLKKYRTVEVKEFVENGKGREARHAAEAGKEYMEQWLEKAGYKLAEKGAELVIEGNVFNAWEPGTGARIWGGWMANPGVGLEVVAKDSSGKVVGEIRHKTRGSTIDDAVENALEEVAEAISDGR
;
A
#
# COMPACT_ATOMS: atom_id res chain seq x y z
N MET A 1 -52.27 80.51 -9.39
CA MET A 1 -53.11 79.30 -9.33
C MET A 1 -52.58 78.34 -10.32
N GLY A 2 -51.89 77.34 -9.89
CA GLY A 2 -51.26 76.34 -10.74
C GLY A 2 -50.74 75.21 -9.87
N ILE A 3 -51.44 74.11 -9.91
CA ILE A 3 -51.14 72.92 -9.13
C ILE A 3 -50.19 72.06 -9.94
N LEU A 4 -49.00 71.90 -9.45
CA LEU A 4 -47.98 70.98 -10.04
C LEU A 4 -48.12 69.59 -9.43
N ASN A 5 -48.50 68.68 -10.30
CA ASN A 5 -48.66 67.29 -10.01
C ASN A 5 -47.26 66.57 -10.16
N ARG A 6 -46.60 66.15 -9.06
CA ARG A 6 -45.37 65.38 -9.10
C ARG A 6 -45.68 63.86 -9.09
N ARG A 7 -45.44 63.22 -10.22
CA ARG A 7 -45.48 61.76 -10.34
C ARG A 7 -44.18 61.19 -9.79
N SER A 8 -44.26 60.41 -8.72
CA SER A 8 -43.14 59.60 -8.17
C SER A 8 -42.94 58.35 -9.03
N ILE A 9 -41.78 58.27 -9.62
CA ILE A 9 -41.38 57.07 -10.33
C ILE A 9 -40.69 56.15 -9.28
N GLY A 10 -41.37 55.08 -8.95
CA GLY A 10 -40.82 54.04 -8.09
C GLY A 10 -39.77 53.20 -8.86
N ILE A 11 -38.51 53.19 -8.38
CA ILE A 11 -37.45 52.32 -8.89
C ILE A 11 -37.60 51.01 -8.17
N VAL A 12 -38.03 49.98 -8.92
CA VAL A 12 -38.02 48.59 -8.43
C VAL A 12 -36.61 48.04 -8.62
N SER A 13 -35.84 47.93 -7.53
CA SER A 13 -34.55 47.27 -7.54
C SER A 13 -34.74 45.75 -7.50
N ILE A 14 -34.53 45.11 -8.63
CA ILE A 14 -34.46 43.64 -8.71
C ILE A 14 -33.09 43.21 -8.24
N ALA A 15 -33.00 42.71 -7.02
CA ALA A 15 -31.79 42.06 -6.50
C ALA A 15 -31.69 40.66 -7.10
N LEU A 16 -30.84 40.49 -8.10
CA LEU A 16 -30.42 39.14 -8.59
C LEU A 16 -29.55 38.48 -7.54
N PHE A 17 -30.10 37.53 -6.79
CA PHE A 17 -29.33 36.62 -5.97
C PHE A 17 -28.68 35.57 -6.89
N ALA A 18 -27.38 35.75 -7.22
CA ALA A 18 -26.57 34.74 -7.87
C ALA A 18 -26.25 33.65 -6.84
N LEU A 19 -27.00 32.55 -6.87
CA LEU A 19 -26.70 31.34 -6.12
C LEU A 19 -25.47 30.69 -6.76
N ALA A 20 -24.26 30.99 -6.26
CA ALA A 20 -23.05 30.30 -6.62
C ALA A 20 -23.10 28.89 -5.99
N LEU A 21 -23.50 27.93 -6.77
CA LEU A 21 -23.33 26.51 -6.46
C LEU A 21 -21.81 26.20 -6.40
N PHE A 22 -21.23 26.26 -5.22
CA PHE A 22 -19.92 25.67 -4.96
C PHE A 22 -20.06 24.17 -5.12
N ALA A 23 -19.87 23.67 -6.34
CA ALA A 23 -19.58 22.27 -6.55
C ALA A 23 -18.24 21.99 -5.87
N SER A 24 -18.28 21.48 -4.64
CA SER A 24 -17.10 20.88 -4.02
C SER A 24 -16.56 19.83 -5.00
N PRO A 25 -15.28 19.89 -5.38
CA PRO A 25 -14.70 18.81 -6.16
C PRO A 25 -14.92 17.53 -5.34
N ALA A 26 -15.72 16.61 -5.87
CA ALA A 26 -15.85 15.28 -5.30
C ALA A 26 -14.43 14.72 -5.23
N ALA A 27 -13.90 14.58 -4.01
CA ALA A 27 -12.63 13.90 -3.81
C ALA A 27 -12.80 12.53 -4.46
N ALA A 28 -12.04 12.25 -5.51
CA ALA A 28 -12.07 10.96 -6.18
C ALA A 28 -11.88 9.89 -5.09
N ALA A 29 -12.87 9.02 -4.94
CA ALA A 29 -12.81 7.96 -3.94
C ALA A 29 -11.50 7.19 -4.17
N LYS A 30 -10.67 7.05 -3.12
CA LYS A 30 -9.41 6.31 -3.20
C LYS A 30 -9.74 4.89 -3.66
N LYS A 31 -9.11 4.44 -4.75
CA LYS A 31 -9.29 3.09 -5.26
C LYS A 31 -8.93 2.11 -4.13
N THR A 32 -9.87 1.25 -3.75
CA THR A 32 -9.65 0.21 -2.75
C THR A 32 -9.08 -1.04 -3.40
N PHE A 33 -8.51 -1.93 -2.60
CA PHE A 33 -8.00 -3.21 -3.09
C PHE A 33 -9.09 -4.04 -3.75
N GLN A 34 -10.31 -4.03 -3.23
CA GLN A 34 -11.47 -4.77 -3.75
C GLN A 34 -11.86 -4.35 -5.19
N ASP A 35 -11.55 -3.12 -5.59
CA ASP A 35 -11.82 -2.59 -6.93
C ASP A 35 -10.69 -2.89 -7.92
N SER A 36 -9.70 -3.68 -7.53
CA SER A 36 -8.50 -3.97 -8.33
C SER A 36 -8.55 -5.35 -8.98
N ASP A 37 -7.76 -5.54 -10.02
CA ASP A 37 -7.55 -6.86 -10.60
C ASP A 37 -6.77 -7.78 -9.64
N ASP A 38 -5.96 -7.22 -8.74
CA ASP A 38 -5.23 -7.95 -7.70
C ASP A 38 -6.18 -8.61 -6.70
N ALA A 39 -7.38 -8.06 -6.46
CA ALA A 39 -8.38 -8.67 -5.59
C ALA A 39 -8.90 -10.00 -6.14
N LYS A 40 -8.91 -10.18 -7.45
CA LYS A 40 -9.31 -11.44 -8.09
C LYS A 40 -8.30 -12.54 -7.84
N GLU A 41 -7.01 -12.19 -7.78
CA GLU A 41 -5.93 -13.14 -7.45
C GLU A 41 -5.91 -13.48 -5.96
N ALA A 42 -6.30 -12.54 -5.09
CA ALA A 42 -6.32 -12.74 -3.63
C ALA A 42 -7.46 -13.65 -3.15
N ASN A 43 -8.39 -14.05 -4.02
CA ASN A 43 -9.45 -15.03 -3.68
C ASN A 43 -8.94 -16.47 -3.58
N GLU A 44 -7.63 -16.69 -3.59
CA GLU A 44 -7.06 -18.01 -3.34
C GLU A 44 -7.11 -18.39 -1.84
N PRO A 45 -7.11 -19.69 -1.51
CA PRO A 45 -7.55 -20.19 -0.18
C PRO A 45 -6.67 -19.81 1.00
N ALA A 46 -5.51 -19.22 0.78
CA ALA A 46 -4.59 -18.82 1.86
C ALA A 46 -4.57 -17.29 2.04
N LYS A 47 -5.61 -16.76 2.66
CA LYS A 47 -5.62 -15.34 3.09
C LYS A 47 -4.64 -15.17 4.24
N PHE A 48 -3.58 -14.40 4.00
CA PHE A 48 -2.57 -14.09 5.02
C PHE A 48 -2.89 -12.78 5.76
N LEU A 49 -3.32 -11.75 5.03
CA LEU A 49 -3.69 -10.48 5.64
C LEU A 49 -5.07 -10.56 6.32
N PRO A 50 -5.23 -10.01 7.53
CA PRO A 50 -6.52 -9.96 8.21
C PRO A 50 -7.59 -9.12 7.49
N ASP A 51 -7.23 -7.95 6.94
CA ASP A 51 -8.15 -6.90 6.53
C ASP A 51 -7.97 -6.44 5.06
N TYR A 52 -8.05 -7.35 4.07
CA TYR A 52 -7.89 -7.01 2.64
C TYR A 52 -8.81 -5.88 2.16
N ASP A 53 -10.00 -5.77 2.72
CA ASP A 53 -11.00 -4.76 2.38
C ASP A 53 -10.62 -3.35 2.85
N LYS A 54 -9.68 -3.23 3.79
CA LYS A 54 -9.15 -1.96 4.27
C LYS A 54 -7.92 -1.47 3.49
N LEU A 55 -7.34 -2.30 2.64
CA LEU A 55 -6.18 -1.92 1.84
C LEU A 55 -6.53 -0.80 0.87
N THR A 56 -5.69 0.20 0.81
CA THR A 56 -5.76 1.33 -0.13
C THR A 56 -4.45 1.45 -0.89
N LYS A 57 -4.47 2.10 -2.06
CA LYS A 57 -3.25 2.30 -2.85
C LYS A 57 -2.21 3.05 -2.04
N GLY A 58 -1.04 2.45 -1.89
CA GLY A 58 0.12 3.05 -1.24
C GLY A 58 0.91 3.96 -2.17
N LYS A 59 1.94 4.58 -1.63
CA LYS A 59 2.95 5.37 -2.35
C LYS A 59 4.15 4.47 -2.71
N ASP A 60 4.72 3.85 -1.71
CA ASP A 60 5.96 3.07 -1.82
C ASP A 60 5.66 1.57 -2.06
N ALA A 61 4.52 1.07 -1.57
CA ALA A 61 4.00 -0.26 -1.88
C ALA A 61 2.64 -0.19 -2.58
N ASP A 62 2.24 -1.28 -3.24
CA ASP A 62 1.00 -1.30 -4.03
C ASP A 62 -0.24 -1.05 -3.21
N TRP A 63 -0.41 -1.80 -2.12
CA TRP A 63 -1.58 -1.80 -1.27
C TRP A 63 -1.17 -1.79 0.19
N VAL A 64 -1.68 -0.82 0.94
CA VAL A 64 -1.31 -0.62 2.33
C VAL A 64 -2.53 -0.32 3.20
N TYR A 65 -2.44 -0.71 4.46
CA TYR A 65 -3.34 -0.32 5.52
C TYR A 65 -2.56 -0.01 6.79
N PHE A 66 -2.55 1.24 7.22
CA PHE A 66 -1.90 1.70 8.45
C PHE A 66 -2.92 2.49 9.28
N PRO A 67 -3.65 1.84 10.21
CA PRO A 67 -4.73 2.49 10.97
C PRO A 67 -4.24 3.68 11.80
N ASP A 68 -3.03 3.60 12.33
CA ASP A 68 -2.44 4.62 13.20
C ASP A 68 -1.33 5.43 12.48
N GLY A 69 -1.22 5.33 11.15
CA GLY A 69 -0.19 6.00 10.34
C GLY A 69 1.19 5.38 10.48
N SER A 70 2.24 6.19 10.38
CA SER A 70 3.64 5.73 10.40
C SER A 70 4.00 4.91 11.63
N LEU A 71 4.77 3.83 11.41
CA LEU A 71 5.24 2.95 12.47
C LEU A 71 6.58 3.41 13.10
N LYS A 72 7.11 4.57 12.73
CA LYS A 72 8.34 5.16 13.32
C LYS A 72 8.30 5.39 14.82
N LYS A 73 7.11 5.34 15.43
CA LYS A 73 6.96 5.39 16.90
C LYS A 73 7.56 4.17 17.61
N TYR A 74 7.61 3.02 16.93
CA TYR A 74 8.26 1.81 17.42
C TYR A 74 9.77 1.89 17.18
N ARG A 75 10.57 1.42 18.12
CA ARG A 75 12.03 1.50 18.06
C ARG A 75 12.68 0.18 17.77
N THR A 76 12.05 -0.90 18.25
CA THR A 76 12.57 -2.26 18.09
C THR A 76 11.63 -3.09 17.25
N VAL A 77 12.21 -3.94 16.40
CA VAL A 77 11.47 -4.80 15.49
C VAL A 77 12.00 -6.22 15.55
N GLU A 78 11.09 -7.19 15.57
CA GLU A 78 11.33 -8.60 15.37
C GLU A 78 10.78 -9.03 14.03
N VAL A 79 11.60 -9.61 13.17
CA VAL A 79 11.15 -10.17 11.89
C VAL A 79 11.04 -11.68 12.02
N LYS A 80 9.87 -12.23 11.74
CA LYS A 80 9.65 -13.68 11.71
C LYS A 80 10.10 -14.27 10.39
N GLU A 81 10.35 -15.59 10.37
CA GLU A 81 10.52 -16.31 9.12
C GLU A 81 9.30 -16.10 8.21
N PHE A 82 9.56 -15.85 6.93
CA PHE A 82 8.49 -15.68 5.97
C PHE A 82 7.89 -17.04 5.61
N VAL A 83 6.57 -17.08 5.46
CA VAL A 83 5.87 -18.27 5.01
C VAL A 83 5.75 -18.29 3.48
N GLU A 84 5.72 -19.49 2.90
CA GLU A 84 5.53 -19.72 1.48
C GLU A 84 4.09 -20.19 1.23
N ASN A 85 3.23 -19.31 0.70
CA ASN A 85 1.92 -19.69 0.18
C ASN A 85 1.90 -19.69 -1.36
N GLY A 86 2.94 -19.18 -2.01
CA GLY A 86 3.17 -19.29 -3.45
C GLY A 86 3.55 -20.70 -3.87
N LYS A 87 3.41 -20.98 -5.16
CA LYS A 87 3.79 -22.27 -5.74
C LYS A 87 5.18 -22.19 -6.39
N GLY A 88 5.98 -23.23 -6.19
CA GLY A 88 7.23 -23.41 -6.91
C GLY A 88 8.48 -23.12 -6.08
N ARG A 89 9.63 -23.40 -6.70
CA ARG A 89 10.94 -23.25 -6.08
C ARG A 89 11.27 -21.79 -5.79
N GLU A 90 10.86 -20.90 -6.68
CA GLU A 90 11.12 -19.46 -6.60
C GLU A 90 10.42 -18.84 -5.38
N ALA A 91 9.19 -19.27 -5.07
CA ALA A 91 8.46 -18.78 -3.90
C ALA A 91 9.13 -19.23 -2.59
N ARG A 92 9.62 -20.47 -2.56
CA ARG A 92 10.37 -20.99 -1.40
C ARG A 92 11.66 -20.20 -1.19
N HIS A 93 12.44 -20.02 -2.25
CA HIS A 93 13.69 -19.26 -2.19
C HIS A 93 13.45 -17.82 -1.74
N ALA A 94 12.42 -17.17 -2.25
CA ALA A 94 12.02 -15.83 -1.83
C ALA A 94 11.62 -15.78 -0.34
N ALA A 95 10.94 -16.80 0.17
CA ALA A 95 10.57 -16.87 1.60
C ALA A 95 11.79 -17.09 2.50
N GLU A 96 12.74 -17.96 2.09
CA GLU A 96 13.98 -18.21 2.82
C GLU A 96 14.84 -16.93 2.94
N ALA A 97 14.92 -16.11 1.88
CA ALA A 97 15.67 -14.86 1.87
C ALA A 97 14.90 -13.69 2.52
N GLY A 98 13.57 -13.80 2.62
CA GLY A 98 12.68 -12.70 2.98
C GLY A 98 12.99 -12.07 4.33
N LYS A 99 13.30 -12.87 5.35
CA LYS A 99 13.65 -12.37 6.68
C LYS A 99 14.92 -11.53 6.66
N GLU A 100 16.00 -12.05 6.06
CA GLU A 100 17.30 -11.38 6.03
C GLU A 100 17.22 -10.02 5.34
N TYR A 101 16.60 -9.95 4.17
CA TYR A 101 16.44 -8.69 3.46
C TYR A 101 15.52 -7.71 4.21
N MET A 102 14.43 -8.19 4.83
CA MET A 102 13.55 -7.33 5.63
C MET A 102 14.30 -6.75 6.84
N GLU A 103 15.08 -7.56 7.53
CA GLU A 103 15.91 -7.10 8.65
C GLU A 103 16.90 -6.00 8.20
N GLN A 104 17.61 -6.22 7.10
CA GLN A 104 18.56 -5.25 6.54
C GLN A 104 17.90 -3.91 6.21
N TRP A 105 16.73 -3.93 5.54
CA TRP A 105 16.05 -2.72 5.14
C TRP A 105 15.40 -1.98 6.32
N LEU A 106 14.88 -2.70 7.31
CA LEU A 106 14.37 -2.08 8.54
C LEU A 106 15.48 -1.45 9.37
N GLU A 107 16.69 -2.04 9.43
CA GLU A 107 17.85 -1.40 10.04
C GLU A 107 18.24 -0.11 9.31
N LYS A 108 18.29 -0.13 7.97
CA LYS A 108 18.53 1.08 7.16
C LYS A 108 17.45 2.15 7.38
N ALA A 109 16.21 1.76 7.63
CA ALA A 109 15.11 2.65 7.99
C ALA A 109 15.17 3.17 9.44
N GLY A 110 16.13 2.71 10.24
CA GLY A 110 16.42 3.20 11.59
C GLY A 110 15.80 2.41 12.74
N TYR A 111 15.24 1.23 12.47
CA TYR A 111 14.79 0.31 13.51
C TYR A 111 15.97 -0.47 14.11
N LYS A 112 15.81 -0.91 15.35
CA LYS A 112 16.74 -1.83 16.00
C LYS A 112 16.17 -3.23 15.97
N LEU A 113 16.92 -4.20 15.44
CA LEU A 113 16.50 -5.59 15.44
C LEU A 113 16.52 -6.17 16.86
N ALA A 114 15.54 -7.02 17.14
CA ALA A 114 15.45 -7.79 18.38
C ALA A 114 14.96 -9.20 18.07
N GLU A 115 15.58 -10.21 18.69
CA GLU A 115 15.17 -11.60 18.49
C GLU A 115 13.83 -11.95 19.13
N LYS A 116 13.48 -11.25 20.21
CA LYS A 116 12.22 -11.43 20.97
C LYS A 116 11.86 -10.17 21.74
N GLY A 117 10.55 -9.98 21.93
CA GLY A 117 10.04 -8.92 22.79
C GLY A 117 10.18 -7.53 22.19
N ALA A 118 10.25 -7.42 20.88
CA ALA A 118 10.24 -6.17 20.17
C ALA A 118 8.90 -5.42 20.35
N GLU A 119 8.94 -4.10 20.17
CA GLU A 119 7.73 -3.27 20.15
C GLU A 119 6.89 -3.54 18.88
N LEU A 120 7.53 -3.96 17.79
CA LEU A 120 6.93 -4.29 16.51
C LEU A 120 7.35 -5.69 16.09
N VAL A 121 6.42 -6.50 15.63
CA VAL A 121 6.66 -7.83 15.06
C VAL A 121 6.20 -7.81 13.60
N ILE A 122 7.08 -8.21 12.70
CA ILE A 122 6.82 -8.32 11.26
C ILE A 122 6.67 -9.80 10.89
N GLU A 123 5.55 -10.13 10.28
CA GLU A 123 5.27 -11.44 9.69
C GLU A 123 5.12 -11.27 8.19
N GLY A 124 5.76 -12.12 7.40
CA GLY A 124 5.75 -12.04 5.95
C GLY A 124 5.27 -13.32 5.28
N ASN A 125 4.72 -13.17 4.09
CA ASN A 125 4.23 -14.23 3.24
C ASN A 125 4.62 -13.97 1.77
N VAL A 126 5.17 -14.98 1.11
CA VAL A 126 5.34 -14.97 -0.35
C VAL A 126 4.13 -15.65 -0.97
N PHE A 127 3.22 -14.86 -1.56
CA PHE A 127 2.02 -15.42 -2.19
C PHE A 127 2.21 -15.73 -3.67
N ASN A 128 3.24 -15.14 -4.31
CA ASN A 128 3.57 -15.39 -5.71
C ASN A 128 5.07 -15.15 -5.96
N ALA A 129 5.68 -15.99 -6.78
CA ALA A 129 6.99 -15.72 -7.34
C ALA A 129 7.09 -16.43 -8.70
N TRP A 130 7.71 -15.77 -9.66
CA TRP A 130 7.82 -16.33 -11.02
C TRP A 130 9.15 -15.94 -11.65
N GLU A 131 9.67 -16.87 -12.41
CA GLU A 131 10.84 -16.66 -13.26
C GLU A 131 10.47 -17.01 -14.71
N PRO A 132 10.49 -16.03 -15.63
CA PRO A 132 10.18 -16.29 -17.03
C PRO A 132 11.19 -17.24 -17.67
N GLY A 133 10.70 -18.16 -18.49
CA GLY A 133 11.58 -19.02 -19.29
C GLY A 133 12.45 -18.21 -20.25
N THR A 134 13.58 -18.82 -20.68
CA THR A 134 14.59 -18.18 -21.54
C THR A 134 14.01 -17.54 -22.82
N GLY A 135 13.02 -18.18 -23.45
CA GLY A 135 12.36 -17.63 -24.64
C GLY A 135 11.59 -16.34 -24.38
N ALA A 136 10.91 -16.24 -23.23
CA ALA A 136 10.19 -15.04 -22.84
C ALA A 136 11.14 -13.86 -22.58
N ARG A 137 12.32 -14.12 -22.01
CA ARG A 137 13.34 -13.07 -21.76
C ARG A 137 13.88 -12.42 -23.04
N ILE A 138 13.95 -13.17 -24.15
CA ILE A 138 14.47 -12.66 -25.44
C ILE A 138 13.47 -11.69 -26.10
N TRP A 139 12.17 -11.95 -25.99
CA TRP A 139 11.14 -11.23 -26.75
C TRP A 139 10.23 -10.34 -25.88
N GLY A 140 10.21 -10.55 -24.58
CA GLY A 140 9.27 -9.90 -23.65
C GLY A 140 9.74 -8.58 -23.04
N GLY A 141 10.99 -8.18 -23.26
CA GLY A 141 11.56 -6.98 -22.64
C GLY A 141 11.41 -7.01 -21.10
N TRP A 142 11.14 -5.86 -20.49
CA TRP A 142 10.98 -5.75 -19.03
C TRP A 142 9.82 -6.59 -18.45
N MET A 143 8.79 -6.88 -19.26
CA MET A 143 7.66 -7.73 -18.82
C MET A 143 8.05 -9.19 -18.59
N ALA A 144 9.20 -9.60 -19.12
CA ALA A 144 9.77 -10.93 -18.94
C ALA A 144 10.79 -10.98 -17.77
N ASN A 145 10.82 -10.00 -16.91
CA ASN A 145 11.67 -10.03 -15.72
C ASN A 145 11.04 -10.92 -14.63
N PRO A 146 11.87 -11.60 -13.81
CA PRO A 146 11.43 -12.27 -12.60
C PRO A 146 10.65 -11.32 -11.70
N GLY A 147 9.76 -11.87 -10.89
CA GLY A 147 9.00 -11.05 -9.97
C GLY A 147 8.55 -11.82 -8.75
N VAL A 148 8.22 -11.07 -7.70
CA VAL A 148 7.73 -11.58 -6.43
C VAL A 148 6.49 -10.81 -6.00
N GLY A 149 5.59 -11.49 -5.29
CA GLY A 149 4.45 -10.91 -4.59
C GLY A 149 4.53 -11.26 -3.11
N LEU A 150 4.52 -10.23 -2.28
CA LEU A 150 4.67 -10.31 -0.83
C LEU A 150 3.45 -9.75 -0.12
N GLU A 151 3.12 -10.35 1.01
CA GLU A 151 2.21 -9.82 2.01
C GLU A 151 2.91 -9.70 3.34
N VAL A 152 2.73 -8.59 4.03
CA VAL A 152 3.37 -8.31 5.31
C VAL A 152 2.35 -7.80 6.30
N VAL A 153 2.36 -8.36 7.50
CA VAL A 153 1.59 -7.91 8.65
C VAL A 153 2.53 -7.38 9.71
N ALA A 154 2.30 -6.15 10.16
CA ALA A 154 2.97 -5.56 11.29
C ALA A 154 2.05 -5.59 12.53
N LYS A 155 2.52 -6.14 13.63
CA LYS A 155 1.81 -6.24 14.91
C LYS A 155 2.58 -5.52 16.00
N ASP A 156 1.89 -4.84 16.90
CA ASP A 156 2.52 -4.32 18.11
C ASP A 156 2.78 -5.45 19.14
N SER A 157 3.45 -5.10 20.24
CA SER A 157 3.78 -6.05 21.33
C SER A 157 2.56 -6.68 22.01
N SER A 158 1.35 -6.13 21.81
CA SER A 158 0.10 -6.73 22.30
C SER A 158 -0.51 -7.71 21.29
N GLY A 159 0.06 -7.81 20.08
CA GLY A 159 -0.47 -8.60 18.98
C GLY A 159 -1.53 -7.88 18.12
N LYS A 160 -1.79 -6.58 18.39
CA LYS A 160 -2.69 -5.78 17.56
C LYS A 160 -2.05 -5.51 16.20
N VAL A 161 -2.80 -5.71 15.13
CA VAL A 161 -2.37 -5.34 13.78
C VAL A 161 -2.29 -3.82 13.67
N VAL A 162 -1.13 -3.31 13.30
CA VAL A 162 -0.81 -1.88 13.14
C VAL A 162 -0.40 -1.51 11.72
N GLY A 163 -0.22 -2.52 10.86
CA GLY A 163 0.06 -2.33 9.44
C GLY A 163 -0.17 -3.60 8.64
N GLU A 164 -0.65 -3.45 7.43
CA GLU A 164 -0.80 -4.51 6.44
C GLU A 164 -0.34 -3.98 5.08
N ILE A 165 0.42 -4.79 4.37
CA ILE A 165 0.97 -4.45 3.06
C ILE A 165 0.81 -5.63 2.13
N ARG A 166 0.38 -5.37 0.89
CA ARG A 166 0.46 -6.30 -0.23
C ARG A 166 1.19 -5.61 -1.37
N HIS A 167 2.24 -6.25 -1.87
CA HIS A 167 3.12 -5.63 -2.85
C HIS A 167 3.63 -6.65 -3.86
N LYS A 168 3.81 -6.19 -5.12
CA LYS A 168 4.41 -6.95 -6.20
C LYS A 168 5.46 -6.11 -6.89
N THR A 169 6.63 -6.67 -7.11
CA THR A 169 7.66 -6.01 -7.88
C THR A 169 8.41 -6.97 -8.80
N ARG A 170 9.31 -6.44 -9.59
CA ARG A 170 10.15 -7.18 -10.54
C ARG A 170 11.60 -6.79 -10.34
N GLY A 171 12.50 -7.74 -10.66
CA GLY A 171 13.94 -7.54 -10.66
C GLY A 171 14.59 -8.13 -11.89
N SER A 172 15.90 -7.97 -12.04
CA SER A 172 16.69 -8.63 -13.07
C SER A 172 16.87 -10.13 -12.77
N THR A 173 16.84 -10.48 -11.50
CA THR A 173 16.83 -11.84 -10.95
C THR A 173 15.69 -11.97 -9.94
N ILE A 174 15.46 -13.18 -9.44
CA ILE A 174 14.49 -13.37 -8.35
C ILE A 174 14.96 -12.71 -7.06
N ASP A 175 16.27 -12.75 -6.77
CA ASP A 175 16.85 -12.11 -5.58
C ASP A 175 16.68 -10.59 -5.66
N ASP A 176 16.99 -9.97 -6.79
CA ASP A 176 16.74 -8.53 -7.00
C ASP A 176 15.26 -8.18 -6.83
N ALA A 177 14.36 -9.04 -7.28
CA ALA A 177 12.92 -8.81 -7.11
C ALA A 177 12.50 -8.87 -5.63
N VAL A 178 13.05 -9.81 -4.86
CA VAL A 178 12.80 -9.94 -3.41
C VAL A 178 13.38 -8.75 -2.67
N GLU A 179 14.64 -8.38 -2.95
CA GLU A 179 15.30 -7.24 -2.32
C GLU A 179 14.54 -5.94 -2.58
N ASN A 180 14.20 -5.64 -3.84
CA ASN A 180 13.42 -4.46 -4.21
C ASN A 180 12.05 -4.43 -3.52
N ALA A 181 11.34 -5.58 -3.47
CA ALA A 181 10.05 -5.65 -2.80
C ALA A 181 10.14 -5.31 -1.31
N LEU A 182 11.18 -5.81 -0.64
CA LEU A 182 11.34 -5.62 0.79
C LEU A 182 11.88 -4.23 1.14
N GLU A 183 12.65 -3.61 0.24
CA GLU A 183 13.00 -2.20 0.32
C GLU A 183 11.73 -1.33 0.32
N GLU A 184 10.88 -1.48 -0.70
CA GLU A 184 9.65 -0.71 -0.86
C GLU A 184 8.67 -0.97 0.30
N VAL A 185 8.59 -2.20 0.80
CA VAL A 185 7.79 -2.55 1.99
C VAL A 185 8.34 -1.88 3.26
N ALA A 186 9.66 -1.88 3.48
CA ALA A 186 10.29 -1.24 4.64
C ALA A 186 10.10 0.29 4.61
N GLU A 187 10.16 0.91 3.43
CA GLU A 187 9.82 2.32 3.23
C GLU A 187 8.36 2.60 3.58
N ALA A 188 7.43 1.77 3.10
CA ALA A 188 6.01 1.90 3.43
C ALA A 188 5.74 1.76 4.94
N ILE A 189 6.39 0.81 5.63
CA ILE A 189 6.34 0.65 7.10
C ILE A 189 6.83 1.92 7.79
N SER A 190 7.96 2.46 7.34
CA SER A 190 8.55 3.66 7.91
C SER A 190 7.67 4.89 7.69
N ASP A 191 7.13 5.07 6.49
CA ASP A 191 6.38 6.28 6.13
C ASP A 191 4.88 6.19 6.48
N GLY A 192 4.34 4.98 6.65
CA GLY A 192 2.92 4.73 6.94
C GLY A 192 2.01 5.02 5.74
N ARG A 193 2.49 4.75 4.51
CA ARG A 193 1.74 5.07 3.29
C ARG A 193 2.19 4.29 2.06
#